data_0681170a3a43aa68eb5b7870f6be08a8
#
_entry.id   0681170a3a43aa68eb5b7870f6be08a8
#
_cell.length_a   1.000
_cell.length_b   1.000
_cell.length_c   1.000
_cell.angle_alpha   90.00
_cell.angle_beta   90.00
_cell.angle_gamma   90.00
#
_symmetry.space_group_name_H-M   'P 1'
#
loop_
_entity.id
_entity.type
_entity.pdbx_description
1 polymer ?
#
loop_
_entity_poly.entity_id
_entity_poly.type
_entity_poly.pdbx_seq_one_letter_code
_entity_poly.pdbx_strand_id
1 'polypeptide(L)'
;MESPIQKYSLDTEQEKKEILRHYRSLLKALRPKLKKGDKEMVRAAFEMSVEAHKTMRRKSGEPYILHPLAVAMICVEEIGLGVRSTICSLLHDTVEDTDITLEDVEREFGIEIAKIVDGLTKISNVVDTNTSQQAENFKKILLTLTDDPRVILIKLADRLHNMRTMDSMKQEKQLKIASETIWVYAPLAHRMGLYNIKTELEDLSMKYL
;
A
#
# COMPACT_ATOMS: atom_id res chain seq x y z
N MET A 1 -9.64 -22.33 26.97
CA MET A 1 -8.96 -21.08 26.56
C MET A 1 -8.89 -21.10 25.05
N GLU A 2 -9.73 -20.32 24.41
CA GLU A 2 -9.69 -20.19 22.94
C GLU A 2 -8.40 -19.48 22.52
N SER A 3 -7.77 -20.02 21.48
CA SER A 3 -6.53 -19.46 20.91
C SER A 3 -6.75 -18.00 20.49
N PRO A 4 -5.80 -17.07 20.75
CA PRO A 4 -5.92 -15.68 20.33
C PRO A 4 -6.16 -15.51 18.82
N ILE A 5 -5.78 -16.51 18.02
CA ILE A 5 -5.93 -16.54 16.56
C ILE A 5 -7.39 -16.66 16.12
N GLN A 6 -8.23 -17.37 16.92
CA GLN A 6 -9.66 -17.53 16.62
C GLN A 6 -10.47 -16.24 16.75
N LYS A 7 -9.99 -15.26 17.53
CA LYS A 7 -10.65 -13.98 17.77
C LYS A 7 -10.60 -13.03 16.55
N TYR A 8 -9.80 -13.35 15.55
CA TYR A 8 -9.45 -12.45 14.45
C TYR A 8 -9.72 -13.00 13.05
N SER A 9 -10.56 -14.01 12.87
CA SER A 9 -10.98 -14.44 11.53
C SER A 9 -11.94 -13.40 10.91
N LEU A 10 -11.94 -13.28 9.57
CA LEU A 10 -12.85 -12.40 8.80
C LEU A 10 -14.36 -12.79 8.91
N ASP A 11 -14.74 -13.55 9.92
CA ASP A 11 -16.04 -14.19 10.02
C ASP A 11 -17.15 -13.32 10.62
N THR A 12 -16.87 -12.06 10.96
CA THR A 12 -17.96 -11.19 11.40
C THR A 12 -18.64 -10.55 10.19
N GLU A 13 -19.96 -10.68 10.11
CA GLU A 13 -20.79 -10.02 9.10
C GLU A 13 -20.55 -8.49 9.03
N GLN A 14 -20.16 -7.90 10.15
CA GLN A 14 -19.86 -6.48 10.24
C GLN A 14 -18.59 -6.12 9.47
N GLU A 15 -17.52 -6.91 9.61
CA GLU A 15 -16.26 -6.71 8.89
C GLU A 15 -16.45 -6.87 7.38
N LYS A 16 -17.19 -7.89 6.96
CA LYS A 16 -17.54 -8.11 5.54
C LYS A 16 -18.28 -6.90 4.96
N LYS A 17 -19.25 -6.34 5.70
CA LYS A 17 -19.99 -5.13 5.29
C LYS A 17 -19.06 -3.92 5.17
N GLU A 18 -18.13 -3.76 6.10
CA GLU A 18 -17.16 -2.67 6.10
C GLU A 18 -16.20 -2.78 4.91
N ILE A 19 -15.61 -3.94 4.67
CA ILE A 19 -14.72 -4.21 3.52
C ILE A 19 -15.47 -3.91 2.20
N LEU A 20 -16.70 -4.41 2.05
CA LEU A 20 -17.50 -4.15 0.86
C LEU A 20 -17.88 -2.68 0.71
N ARG A 21 -18.08 -1.94 1.79
CA ARG A 21 -18.32 -0.50 1.77
C ARG A 21 -17.11 0.24 1.19
N HIS A 22 -15.90 -0.06 1.68
CA HIS A 22 -14.65 0.54 1.19
C HIS A 22 -14.41 0.19 -0.28
N TYR A 23 -14.61 -1.06 -0.67
CA TYR A 23 -14.50 -1.48 -2.08
C TYR A 23 -15.49 -0.75 -3.00
N ARG A 24 -16.75 -0.59 -2.58
CA ARG A 24 -17.76 0.18 -3.36
C ARG A 24 -17.37 1.65 -3.47
N SER A 25 -16.82 2.25 -2.43
CA SER A 25 -16.30 3.63 -2.47
C SER A 25 -15.14 3.76 -3.46
N LEU A 26 -14.20 2.81 -3.47
CA LEU A 26 -13.11 2.75 -4.44
C LEU A 26 -13.62 2.67 -5.89
N LEU A 27 -14.58 1.78 -6.16
CA LEU A 27 -15.21 1.67 -7.50
C LEU A 27 -15.93 2.96 -7.91
N LYS A 28 -16.57 3.65 -6.95
CA LYS A 28 -17.21 4.94 -7.21
C LYS A 28 -16.19 6.02 -7.59
N ALA A 29 -15.07 6.10 -6.87
CA ALA A 29 -13.98 7.03 -7.18
C ALA A 29 -13.33 6.74 -8.54
N LEU A 30 -13.16 5.46 -8.89
CA LEU A 30 -12.60 5.03 -10.17
C LEU A 30 -13.54 5.23 -11.38
N ARG A 31 -14.84 5.37 -11.15
CA ARG A 31 -15.85 5.37 -12.22
C ARG A 31 -15.51 6.25 -13.43
N PRO A 32 -14.99 7.49 -13.26
CA PRO A 32 -14.65 8.35 -14.40
C PRO A 32 -13.49 7.83 -15.26
N LYS A 33 -12.68 6.89 -14.72
CA LYS A 33 -11.45 6.36 -15.35
C LYS A 33 -11.63 4.94 -15.89
N LEU A 34 -12.77 4.28 -15.59
CA LEU A 34 -13.03 2.89 -15.99
C LEU A 34 -13.33 2.78 -17.50
N LYS A 35 -12.70 1.80 -18.13
CA LYS A 35 -13.00 1.32 -19.48
C LYS A 35 -13.66 -0.06 -19.41
N LYS A 36 -14.08 -0.58 -20.58
CA LYS A 36 -14.66 -1.92 -20.69
C LYS A 36 -13.62 -2.98 -20.23
N GLY A 37 -14.00 -3.85 -19.31
CA GLY A 37 -13.15 -4.89 -18.72
C GLY A 37 -12.38 -4.48 -17.48
N ASP A 38 -12.20 -3.17 -17.21
CA ASP A 38 -11.41 -2.70 -16.07
C ASP A 38 -12.05 -3.05 -14.72
N LYS A 39 -13.39 -3.02 -14.64
CA LYS A 39 -14.12 -3.33 -13.41
C LYS A 39 -13.92 -4.78 -12.99
N GLU A 40 -13.90 -5.69 -13.96
CA GLU A 40 -13.64 -7.12 -13.74
C GLU A 40 -12.21 -7.34 -13.23
N MET A 41 -11.22 -6.66 -13.81
CA MET A 41 -9.83 -6.73 -13.36
C MET A 41 -9.63 -6.17 -11.93
N VAL A 42 -10.24 -5.02 -11.62
CA VAL A 42 -10.20 -4.45 -10.25
C VAL A 42 -10.87 -5.39 -9.25
N ARG A 43 -11.97 -6.05 -9.65
CA ARG A 43 -12.65 -7.04 -8.84
C ARG A 43 -11.76 -8.25 -8.56
N ALA A 44 -11.11 -8.80 -9.59
CA ALA A 44 -10.19 -9.93 -9.45
C ALA A 44 -9.02 -9.59 -8.50
N ALA A 45 -8.44 -8.39 -8.63
CA ALA A 45 -7.38 -7.93 -7.73
C ALA A 45 -7.86 -7.77 -6.28
N PHE A 46 -9.06 -7.24 -6.08
CA PHE A 46 -9.68 -7.16 -4.76
C PHE A 46 -9.93 -8.55 -4.16
N GLU A 47 -10.52 -9.49 -4.91
CA GLU A 47 -10.81 -10.85 -4.46
C GLU A 47 -9.50 -11.60 -4.13
N MET A 48 -8.46 -11.48 -4.95
CA MET A 48 -7.13 -12.03 -4.69
C MET A 48 -6.52 -11.46 -3.40
N SER A 49 -6.58 -10.15 -3.21
CA SER A 49 -6.06 -9.49 -1.99
C SER A 49 -6.85 -9.89 -0.73
N VAL A 50 -8.18 -10.02 -0.82
CA VAL A 50 -9.02 -10.50 0.30
C VAL A 50 -8.62 -11.92 0.70
N GLU A 51 -8.49 -12.83 -0.26
CA GLU A 51 -8.13 -14.22 0.01
C GLU A 51 -6.71 -14.34 0.58
N ALA A 52 -5.75 -13.60 0.01
CA ALA A 52 -4.37 -13.57 0.46
C ALA A 52 -4.24 -13.13 1.94
N HIS A 53 -5.00 -12.12 2.34
CA HIS A 53 -4.90 -11.53 3.68
C HIS A 53 -6.02 -11.97 4.64
N LYS A 54 -6.80 -13.00 4.33
CA LYS A 54 -8.00 -13.39 5.09
C LYS A 54 -7.78 -13.67 6.57
N THR A 55 -6.58 -14.15 6.93
CA THR A 55 -6.20 -14.45 8.33
C THR A 55 -5.35 -13.35 8.97
N MET A 56 -4.98 -12.31 8.21
CA MET A 56 -4.07 -11.28 8.66
C MET A 56 -4.81 -10.09 9.28
N ARG A 57 -4.20 -9.52 10.30
CA ARG A 57 -4.69 -8.35 11.02
C ARG A 57 -3.62 -7.27 11.15
N ARG A 58 -4.06 -6.01 11.08
CA ARG A 58 -3.22 -4.87 11.47
C ARG A 58 -2.99 -4.88 12.98
N LYS A 59 -2.01 -4.13 13.47
CA LYS A 59 -1.75 -3.99 14.92
C LYS A 59 -2.89 -3.33 15.70
N SER A 60 -3.72 -2.55 15.01
CA SER A 60 -4.98 -1.99 15.50
C SER A 60 -6.08 -3.05 15.72
N GLY A 61 -5.91 -4.27 15.18
CA GLY A 61 -6.86 -5.38 15.25
C GLY A 61 -7.82 -5.47 14.07
N GLU A 62 -7.83 -4.51 13.15
CA GLU A 62 -8.68 -4.49 11.96
C GLU A 62 -8.21 -5.49 10.88
N PRO A 63 -9.10 -5.98 9.99
CA PRO A 63 -8.72 -6.82 8.86
C PRO A 63 -7.66 -6.14 7.98
N TYR A 64 -6.61 -6.90 7.62
CA TYR A 64 -5.48 -6.34 6.85
C TYR A 64 -5.91 -5.74 5.51
N ILE A 65 -6.91 -6.34 4.85
CA ILE A 65 -7.43 -5.88 3.54
C ILE A 65 -7.87 -4.40 3.52
N LEU A 66 -8.23 -3.83 4.67
CA LEU A 66 -8.58 -2.41 4.76
C LEU A 66 -7.40 -1.50 4.40
N HIS A 67 -6.16 -1.95 4.65
CA HIS A 67 -4.95 -1.23 4.26
C HIS A 67 -4.77 -1.12 2.75
N PRO A 68 -4.71 -2.21 1.94
CA PRO A 68 -4.64 -2.11 0.49
C PRO A 68 -5.78 -1.30 -0.13
N LEU A 69 -7.00 -1.41 0.42
CA LEU A 69 -8.13 -0.59 -0.02
C LEU A 69 -7.91 0.91 0.24
N ALA A 70 -7.37 1.27 1.40
CA ALA A 70 -7.06 2.66 1.74
C ALA A 70 -5.92 3.21 0.87
N VAL A 71 -4.85 2.43 0.65
CA VAL A 71 -3.74 2.79 -0.27
C VAL A 71 -4.27 3.02 -1.69
N ALA A 72 -5.13 2.12 -2.19
CA ALA A 72 -5.76 2.27 -3.50
C ALA A 72 -6.63 3.54 -3.58
N MET A 73 -7.34 3.89 -2.49
CA MET A 73 -8.15 5.12 -2.43
C MET A 73 -7.28 6.37 -2.49
N ILE A 74 -6.17 6.43 -1.73
CA ILE A 74 -5.19 7.52 -1.79
C ILE A 74 -4.64 7.67 -3.21
N CYS A 75 -4.28 6.57 -3.86
CA CYS A 75 -3.80 6.58 -5.25
C CYS A 75 -4.81 7.21 -6.22
N VAL A 76 -6.11 6.92 -6.05
CA VAL A 76 -7.17 7.40 -6.95
C VAL A 76 -7.55 8.85 -6.66
N GLU A 77 -7.79 9.19 -5.40
CA GLU A 77 -8.37 10.48 -5.00
C GLU A 77 -7.32 11.56 -4.74
N GLU A 78 -6.21 11.22 -4.09
CA GLU A 78 -5.21 12.21 -3.68
C GLU A 78 -4.08 12.35 -4.71
N ILE A 79 -3.68 11.25 -5.38
CA ILE A 79 -2.62 11.27 -6.40
C ILE A 79 -3.20 11.38 -7.82
N GLY A 80 -4.42 10.92 -8.03
CA GLY A 80 -5.08 10.97 -9.35
C GLY A 80 -4.76 9.81 -10.28
N LEU A 81 -4.25 8.69 -9.76
CA LEU A 81 -3.87 7.51 -10.54
C LEU A 81 -5.09 6.76 -11.11
N GLY A 82 -4.84 5.94 -12.12
CA GLY A 82 -5.85 5.16 -12.83
C GLY A 82 -5.93 3.70 -12.37
N VAL A 83 -6.67 2.92 -13.16
CA VAL A 83 -7.05 1.53 -12.89
C VAL A 83 -5.85 0.61 -12.63
N ARG A 84 -4.81 0.65 -13.47
CA ARG A 84 -3.63 -0.21 -13.31
C ARG A 84 -2.92 0.01 -11.98
N SER A 85 -2.73 1.27 -11.59
CA SER A 85 -2.14 1.60 -10.29
C SER A 85 -3.03 1.17 -9.13
N THR A 86 -4.36 1.23 -9.29
CA THR A 86 -5.32 0.71 -8.30
C THR A 86 -5.17 -0.80 -8.12
N ILE A 87 -5.05 -1.56 -9.21
CA ILE A 87 -4.80 -3.00 -9.16
C ILE A 87 -3.48 -3.27 -8.43
N CYS A 88 -2.40 -2.57 -8.81
CA CYS A 88 -1.10 -2.71 -8.13
C CYS A 88 -1.17 -2.34 -6.64
N SER A 89 -1.94 -1.30 -6.28
CA SER A 89 -2.13 -0.92 -4.86
C SER A 89 -2.89 -1.97 -4.06
N LEU A 90 -3.88 -2.66 -4.67
CA LEU A 90 -4.58 -3.77 -4.03
C LEU A 90 -3.67 -4.99 -3.82
N LEU A 91 -2.65 -5.16 -4.67
CA LEU A 91 -1.74 -6.31 -4.69
C LEU A 91 -0.35 -6.01 -4.09
N HIS A 92 -0.09 -4.78 -3.60
CA HIS A 92 1.27 -4.31 -3.30
C HIS A 92 2.02 -5.16 -2.26
N ASP A 93 1.29 -5.72 -1.27
CA ASP A 93 1.86 -6.55 -0.21
C ASP A 93 1.62 -8.06 -0.43
N THR A 94 0.84 -8.47 -1.46
CA THR A 94 0.45 -9.88 -1.63
C THR A 94 1.65 -10.78 -1.88
N VAL A 95 2.61 -10.35 -2.69
CA VAL A 95 3.82 -11.15 -3.02
C VAL A 95 4.83 -11.14 -1.87
N GLU A 96 4.85 -10.08 -1.05
CA GLU A 96 5.77 -9.93 0.07
C GLU A 96 5.31 -10.69 1.32
N ASP A 97 4.02 -10.64 1.61
CA ASP A 97 3.45 -11.08 2.88
C ASP A 97 2.68 -12.42 2.79
N THR A 98 2.51 -12.99 1.60
CA THR A 98 1.70 -14.20 1.38
C THR A 98 2.36 -15.20 0.42
N ASP A 99 1.70 -16.34 0.16
CA ASP A 99 2.18 -17.37 -0.76
C ASP A 99 1.92 -17.05 -2.25
N ILE A 100 1.35 -15.88 -2.57
CA ILE A 100 1.12 -15.46 -3.97
C ILE A 100 2.44 -15.08 -4.61
N THR A 101 2.71 -15.63 -5.79
CA THR A 101 3.94 -15.39 -6.54
C THR A 101 3.77 -14.31 -7.61
N LEU A 102 4.89 -13.75 -8.10
CA LEU A 102 4.86 -12.83 -9.24
C LEU A 102 4.31 -13.50 -10.51
N GLU A 103 4.55 -14.80 -10.69
CA GLU A 103 4.02 -15.59 -11.78
C GLU A 103 2.49 -15.70 -11.72
N ASP A 104 1.92 -15.79 -10.52
CA ASP A 104 0.46 -15.77 -10.32
C ASP A 104 -0.12 -14.41 -10.71
N VAL A 105 0.53 -13.32 -10.30
CA VAL A 105 0.13 -11.95 -10.67
C VAL A 105 0.24 -11.74 -12.17
N GLU A 106 1.33 -12.22 -12.80
CA GLU A 106 1.52 -12.09 -14.26
C GLU A 106 0.45 -12.88 -15.04
N ARG A 107 0.15 -14.09 -14.60
CA ARG A 107 -0.86 -14.95 -15.24
C ARG A 107 -2.26 -14.31 -15.21
N GLU A 108 -2.63 -13.66 -14.10
CA GLU A 108 -3.97 -13.10 -13.91
C GLU A 108 -4.11 -11.67 -14.45
N PHE A 109 -3.07 -10.84 -14.30
CA PHE A 109 -3.14 -9.39 -14.60
C PHE A 109 -2.18 -8.94 -15.70
N GLY A 110 -1.31 -9.81 -16.18
CA GLY A 110 -0.33 -9.54 -17.22
C GLY A 110 0.97 -8.93 -16.72
N ILE A 111 1.97 -8.96 -17.61
CA ILE A 111 3.38 -8.59 -17.33
C ILE A 111 3.56 -7.16 -16.81
N GLU A 112 2.73 -6.20 -17.25
CA GLU A 112 2.84 -4.80 -16.83
C GLU A 112 2.52 -4.65 -15.33
N ILE A 113 1.46 -5.29 -14.86
CA ILE A 113 1.06 -5.27 -13.45
C ILE A 113 2.12 -6.02 -12.60
N ALA A 114 2.55 -7.20 -13.04
CA ALA A 114 3.58 -7.98 -12.35
C ALA A 114 4.89 -7.20 -12.17
N LYS A 115 5.35 -6.46 -13.18
CA LYS A 115 6.55 -5.61 -13.08
C LYS A 115 6.41 -4.48 -12.06
N ILE A 116 5.23 -3.86 -11.96
CA ILE A 116 5.01 -2.82 -10.94
C ILE A 116 5.00 -3.43 -9.55
N VAL A 117 4.33 -4.58 -9.36
CA VAL A 117 4.30 -5.29 -8.07
C VAL A 117 5.70 -5.75 -7.66
N ASP A 118 6.49 -6.31 -8.58
CA ASP A 118 7.90 -6.64 -8.36
C ASP A 118 8.74 -5.42 -7.91
N GLY A 119 8.53 -4.27 -8.56
CA GLY A 119 9.16 -3.01 -8.18
C GLY A 119 8.80 -2.56 -6.76
N LEU A 120 7.54 -2.74 -6.36
CA LEU A 120 7.05 -2.41 -5.01
C LEU A 120 7.73 -3.29 -3.95
N THR A 121 7.81 -4.60 -4.17
CA THR A 121 8.50 -5.57 -3.30
C THR A 121 9.99 -5.26 -3.17
N LYS A 122 10.67 -4.93 -4.28
CA LYS A 122 12.10 -4.57 -4.27
C LYS A 122 12.39 -3.32 -3.46
N ILE A 123 11.53 -2.28 -3.52
CA ILE A 123 11.70 -1.06 -2.72
C ILE A 123 11.53 -1.36 -1.23
N SER A 124 10.55 -2.17 -0.84
CA SER A 124 10.35 -2.59 0.56
C SER A 124 11.63 -3.21 1.13
N ASN A 125 12.21 -4.17 0.43
CA ASN A 125 13.44 -4.86 0.83
C ASN A 125 14.66 -3.94 0.96
N VAL A 126 14.71 -2.84 0.18
CA VAL A 126 15.81 -1.86 0.24
C VAL A 126 15.69 -0.94 1.46
N VAL A 127 14.48 -0.55 1.82
CA VAL A 127 14.23 0.40 2.93
C VAL A 127 14.42 -0.26 4.29
N ASP A 128 14.16 -1.56 4.42
CA ASP A 128 14.30 -2.29 5.69
C ASP A 128 15.76 -2.54 6.15
N THR A 129 16.75 -2.31 5.28
CA THR A 129 18.17 -2.47 5.62
C THR A 129 18.73 -1.21 6.30
N ASN A 130 19.26 -1.40 7.49
CA ASN A 130 19.93 -0.48 8.45
C ASN A 130 20.25 0.98 8.07
N THR A 131 20.03 1.87 9.03
CA THR A 131 20.17 3.34 9.06
C THR A 131 21.48 3.96 8.56
N SER A 132 22.56 3.21 8.41
CA SER A 132 23.85 3.72 7.88
C SER A 132 23.89 3.85 6.34
N GLN A 133 22.82 3.45 5.64
CA GLN A 133 22.73 3.42 4.18
C GLN A 133 21.63 4.32 3.61
N GLN A 134 21.17 5.32 4.34
CA GLN A 134 20.06 6.20 3.89
C GLN A 134 20.31 6.81 2.50
N ALA A 135 21.55 7.27 2.22
CA ALA A 135 21.90 7.84 0.93
C ALA A 135 21.89 6.79 -0.22
N GLU A 136 22.35 5.56 0.07
CA GLU A 136 22.28 4.46 -0.91
C GLU A 136 20.85 3.98 -1.14
N ASN A 137 20.05 3.88 -0.09
CA ASN A 137 18.65 3.53 -0.18
C ASN A 137 17.88 4.57 -1.00
N PHE A 138 18.10 5.86 -0.73
CA PHE A 138 17.53 6.95 -1.52
C PHE A 138 17.94 6.87 -3.01
N LYS A 139 19.22 6.58 -3.29
CA LYS A 139 19.72 6.39 -4.65
C LYS A 139 19.07 5.19 -5.35
N LYS A 140 18.90 4.05 -4.66
CA LYS A 140 18.23 2.87 -5.20
C LYS A 140 16.76 3.13 -5.49
N ILE A 141 16.05 3.85 -4.60
CA ILE A 141 14.67 4.29 -4.83
C ILE A 141 14.62 5.22 -6.06
N LEU A 142 15.56 6.15 -6.21
CA LEU A 142 15.64 7.01 -7.39
C LEU A 142 15.92 6.25 -8.69
N LEU A 143 16.71 5.17 -8.64
CA LEU A 143 16.95 4.31 -9.80
C LEU A 143 15.68 3.57 -10.24
N THR A 144 14.82 3.20 -9.31
CA THR A 144 13.50 2.59 -9.61
C THR A 144 12.54 3.58 -10.27
N LEU A 145 12.74 4.90 -10.10
CA LEU A 145 11.99 5.95 -10.80
C LEU A 145 12.19 5.91 -12.32
N THR A 146 13.34 5.38 -12.80
CA THR A 146 13.63 5.29 -14.22
C THR A 146 12.82 4.21 -14.95
N ASP A 147 12.35 3.18 -14.22
CA ASP A 147 11.60 2.06 -14.80
C ASP A 147 10.09 2.37 -14.86
N ASP A 148 9.47 2.68 -13.73
CA ASP A 148 8.04 3.03 -13.67
C ASP A 148 7.72 3.94 -12.47
N PRO A 149 7.36 5.22 -12.70
CA PRO A 149 7.07 6.17 -11.62
C PRO A 149 5.88 5.77 -10.76
N ARG A 150 4.96 4.91 -11.26
CA ARG A 150 3.81 4.42 -10.50
C ARG A 150 4.23 3.65 -9.25
N VAL A 151 5.36 2.96 -9.29
CA VAL A 151 5.92 2.24 -8.13
C VAL A 151 6.13 3.20 -6.95
N ILE A 152 6.76 4.35 -7.20
CA ILE A 152 7.01 5.34 -6.13
C ILE A 152 5.72 6.02 -5.68
N LEU A 153 4.83 6.33 -6.60
CA LEU A 153 3.55 6.95 -6.26
C LEU A 153 2.71 6.05 -5.35
N ILE A 154 2.69 4.74 -5.61
CA ILE A 154 2.01 3.75 -4.77
C ILE A 154 2.72 3.63 -3.41
N LYS A 155 4.07 3.59 -3.37
CA LYS A 155 4.82 3.56 -2.10
C LYS A 155 4.65 4.83 -1.27
N LEU A 156 4.47 5.99 -1.89
CA LEU A 156 4.11 7.22 -1.17
C LEU A 156 2.71 7.13 -0.56
N ALA A 157 1.73 6.56 -1.28
CA ALA A 157 0.39 6.32 -0.75
C ALA A 157 0.40 5.31 0.41
N ASP A 158 1.15 4.22 0.28
CA ASP A 158 1.36 3.23 1.35
C ASP A 158 1.98 3.88 2.59
N ARG A 159 3.08 4.63 2.43
CA ARG A 159 3.73 5.36 3.53
C ARG A 159 2.77 6.33 4.20
N LEU A 160 1.99 7.09 3.44
CA LEU A 160 1.01 8.03 3.98
C LEU A 160 -0.05 7.32 4.82
N HIS A 161 -0.62 6.23 4.31
CA HIS A 161 -1.58 5.44 5.08
C HIS A 161 -0.96 4.85 6.36
N ASN A 162 0.26 4.33 6.29
CA ASN A 162 0.98 3.82 7.44
C ASN A 162 1.21 4.92 8.49
N MET A 163 1.59 6.13 8.07
CA MET A 163 1.74 7.28 8.98
C MET A 163 0.42 7.70 9.65
N ARG A 164 -0.69 7.66 8.91
CA ARG A 164 -2.04 7.97 9.43
C ARG A 164 -2.53 6.95 10.48
N THR A 165 -1.98 5.72 10.48
CA THR A 165 -2.50 4.59 11.28
C THR A 165 -1.50 4.00 12.28
N MET A 166 -0.37 4.67 12.54
CA MET A 166 0.69 4.06 13.35
C MET A 166 0.58 4.31 14.87
N ASP A 167 -0.51 4.92 15.34
CA ASP A 167 -0.73 5.15 16.79
C ASP A 167 -0.70 3.85 17.62
N SER A 168 -1.10 2.73 17.02
CA SER A 168 -1.10 1.39 17.67
C SER A 168 0.26 0.70 17.69
N MET A 169 1.30 1.30 17.10
CA MET A 169 2.65 0.73 17.03
C MET A 169 3.47 1.08 18.28
N LYS A 170 4.50 0.27 18.58
CA LYS A 170 5.49 0.57 19.62
C LYS A 170 6.27 1.84 19.27
N GLN A 171 6.61 2.65 20.28
CA GLN A 171 7.29 3.93 20.12
C GLN A 171 8.60 3.85 19.31
N GLU A 172 9.44 2.82 19.55
CA GLU A 172 10.67 2.62 18.77
C GLU A 172 10.39 2.47 17.26
N LYS A 173 9.32 1.75 16.91
CA LYS A 173 8.93 1.56 15.50
C LYS A 173 8.32 2.83 14.92
N GLN A 174 7.54 3.58 15.71
CA GLN A 174 7.01 4.90 15.31
C GLN A 174 8.17 5.87 14.98
N LEU A 175 9.15 5.97 15.86
CA LEU A 175 10.33 6.83 15.69
C LEU A 175 11.13 6.47 14.43
N LYS A 176 11.38 5.17 14.20
CA LYS A 176 12.07 4.69 12.98
C LYS A 176 11.29 5.09 11.72
N ILE A 177 9.99 4.78 11.67
CA ILE A 177 9.15 5.08 10.51
C ILE A 177 9.04 6.59 10.26
N ALA A 178 8.87 7.40 11.31
CA ALA A 178 8.83 8.86 11.21
C ALA A 178 10.15 9.43 10.67
N SER A 179 11.29 8.95 11.18
CA SER A 179 12.62 9.35 10.72
C SER A 179 12.83 9.00 9.24
N GLU A 180 12.49 7.78 8.81
CA GLU A 180 12.55 7.39 7.39
C GLU A 180 11.65 8.27 6.53
N THR A 181 10.45 8.58 7.05
CA THR A 181 9.46 9.39 6.32
C THR A 181 9.98 10.79 6.04
N ILE A 182 10.54 11.46 7.05
CA ILE A 182 11.05 12.83 6.89
C ILE A 182 12.27 12.89 5.96
N TRP A 183 13.17 11.89 6.04
CA TRP A 183 14.43 11.90 5.29
C TRP A 183 14.35 11.31 3.89
N VAL A 184 13.37 10.45 3.61
CA VAL A 184 13.26 9.74 2.34
C VAL A 184 11.95 10.08 1.62
N TYR A 185 10.81 9.82 2.24
CA TYR A 185 9.51 9.88 1.56
C TYR A 185 8.99 11.30 1.34
N ALA A 186 9.18 12.21 2.30
CA ALA A 186 8.77 13.61 2.12
C ALA A 186 9.56 14.31 1.00
N PRO A 187 10.91 14.17 0.89
CA PRO A 187 11.65 14.66 -0.27
C PRO A 187 11.23 14.02 -1.61
N LEU A 188 10.87 12.72 -1.61
CA LEU A 188 10.36 12.06 -2.80
C LEU A 188 9.00 12.63 -3.22
N ALA A 189 8.07 12.81 -2.29
CA ALA A 189 6.78 13.43 -2.55
C ALA A 189 6.94 14.85 -3.12
N HIS A 190 7.89 15.63 -2.60
CA HIS A 190 8.24 16.95 -3.14
C HIS A 190 8.70 16.86 -4.60
N ARG A 191 9.62 15.93 -4.92
CA ARG A 191 10.13 15.74 -6.30
C ARG A 191 9.07 15.29 -7.28
N MET A 192 8.06 14.53 -6.80
CA MET A 192 6.91 14.10 -7.59
C MET A 192 5.82 15.17 -7.71
N GLY A 193 6.02 16.37 -7.11
CA GLY A 193 5.04 17.47 -7.13
C GLY A 193 3.83 17.23 -6.22
N LEU A 194 3.87 16.23 -5.34
CA LEU A 194 2.80 15.86 -4.42
C LEU A 194 2.89 16.68 -3.13
N TYR A 195 2.71 18.00 -3.24
CA TYR A 195 2.95 18.92 -2.12
C TYR A 195 2.04 18.69 -0.91
N ASN A 196 0.76 18.34 -1.12
CA ASN A 196 -0.17 18.03 -0.04
C ASN A 196 0.30 16.78 0.74
N ILE A 197 0.67 15.70 0.02
CA ILE A 197 1.19 14.47 0.63
C ILE A 197 2.51 14.75 1.36
N LYS A 198 3.41 15.53 0.75
CA LYS A 198 4.68 15.94 1.36
C LYS A 198 4.44 16.64 2.70
N THR A 199 3.57 17.65 2.73
CA THR A 199 3.28 18.43 3.95
C THR A 199 2.66 17.53 5.02
N GLU A 200 1.69 16.69 4.67
CA GLU A 200 1.08 15.76 5.62
C GLU A 200 2.08 14.72 6.16
N LEU A 201 2.97 14.20 5.32
CA LEU A 201 4.05 13.30 5.76
C LEU A 201 4.99 13.99 6.76
N GLU A 202 5.34 15.26 6.53
CA GLU A 202 6.17 16.03 7.45
C GLU A 202 5.44 16.28 8.78
N ASP A 203 4.19 16.73 8.74
CA ASP A 203 3.39 17.01 9.94
C ASP A 203 3.19 15.75 10.80
N LEU A 204 2.84 14.63 10.15
CA LEU A 204 2.71 13.34 10.83
C LEU A 204 4.05 12.85 11.40
N SER A 205 5.16 13.07 10.70
CA SER A 205 6.49 12.69 11.21
C SER A 205 6.86 13.49 12.46
N MET A 206 6.59 14.77 12.48
CA MET A 206 6.87 15.64 13.64
C MET A 206 6.09 15.25 14.89
N LYS A 207 4.92 14.60 14.73
CA LYS A 207 4.13 14.07 15.86
C LYS A 207 4.86 12.95 16.62
N TYR A 208 5.75 12.18 15.95
CA TYR A 208 6.39 10.99 16.49
C TYR A 208 7.91 11.13 16.67
N LEU A 209 8.50 12.23 16.24
CA LEU A 209 9.91 12.59 16.48
C LEU A 209 10.05 13.41 17.76
#